data_73c5d99eadf6b82c85122321b10570ae
#
_entry.id   73c5d99eadf6b82c85122321b10570ae
#
_cell.length_a   1.000
_cell.length_b   1.000
_cell.length_c   1.000
_cell.angle_alpha   90.00
_cell.angle_beta   90.00
_cell.angle_gamma   90.00
#
_symmetry.space_group_name_H-M   'P 1'
#
loop_
_entity.id
_entity.type
_entity.pdbx_description
1 polymer ?
#
loop_
_entity_poly.entity_id
_entity_poly.type
_entity_poly.pdbx_seq_one_letter_code
_entity_poly.pdbx_strand_id
1 'polypeptide(L)'
;MISLTASRKYRHTRQELFEAIDSVQKLARIKRELENFRVARSETGLQIIDARFGFIVVRFDTRLRYATWPDRSTELKQIKGRMKQYLCTYTIREEGSECEVVIDLSIKLPYGPVGFLVSLLAKPLYAWRIGRELKLLDKITVK
;
A
#
# COMPACT_ATOMS: atom_id res chain seq x y z
N MET A 1 15.49 -7.94 -2.17
CA MET A 1 14.13 -7.48 -2.44
C MET A 1 13.16 -8.01 -1.39
N ILE A 2 12.29 -7.15 -0.88
CA ILE A 2 11.21 -7.58 0.00
C ILE A 2 10.01 -7.90 -0.90
N SER A 3 9.48 -9.11 -0.78
CA SER A 3 8.27 -9.54 -1.48
C SER A 3 7.36 -10.24 -0.47
N LEU A 4 6.21 -9.65 -0.21
CA LEU A 4 5.29 -10.11 0.82
C LEU A 4 3.86 -10.14 0.30
N THR A 5 3.10 -11.12 0.75
CA THR A 5 1.67 -11.23 0.48
C THR A 5 0.95 -11.50 1.80
N ALA A 6 -0.13 -10.77 2.03
CA ALA A 6 -1.00 -10.99 3.18
C ALA A 6 -2.44 -10.83 2.75
N SER A 7 -3.36 -11.49 3.46
CA SER A 7 -4.77 -11.41 3.15
C SER A 7 -5.63 -11.48 4.40
N ARG A 8 -6.86 -10.99 4.28
CA ARG A 8 -7.85 -11.07 5.36
C ARG A 8 -9.24 -11.09 4.74
N LYS A 9 -10.14 -11.86 5.35
CA LYS A 9 -11.55 -11.89 4.97
C LYS A 9 -12.35 -10.91 5.81
N TYR A 10 -13.33 -10.26 5.18
CA TYR A 10 -14.19 -9.25 5.79
C TYR A 10 -15.66 -9.55 5.52
N ARG A 11 -16.51 -9.09 6.44
CA ARG A 11 -17.97 -9.12 6.25
C ARG A 11 -18.49 -7.82 5.64
N HIS A 12 -17.69 -7.20 4.80
CA HIS A 12 -18.02 -5.98 4.06
C HIS A 12 -18.18 -6.32 2.58
N THR A 13 -18.93 -5.51 1.85
CA THR A 13 -19.04 -5.65 0.40
C THR A 13 -17.78 -5.15 -0.28
N ARG A 14 -17.57 -5.55 -1.54
CA ARG A 14 -16.46 -5.03 -2.35
C ARG A 14 -16.51 -3.51 -2.45
N GLN A 15 -17.71 -2.96 -2.65
CA GLN A 15 -17.88 -1.51 -2.74
C GLN A 15 -17.46 -0.81 -1.44
N GLU A 16 -17.89 -1.32 -0.29
CA GLU A 16 -17.50 -0.75 1.00
C GLU A 16 -15.99 -0.77 1.23
N LEU A 17 -15.35 -1.89 0.92
CA LEU A 17 -13.90 -2.04 1.05
C LEU A 17 -13.16 -1.12 0.07
N PHE A 18 -13.61 -1.04 -1.18
CA PHE A 18 -13.00 -0.17 -2.17
C PHE A 18 -13.13 1.30 -1.76
N GLU A 19 -14.29 1.72 -1.32
CA GLU A 19 -14.53 3.10 -0.90
C GLU A 19 -13.65 3.53 0.28
N ALA A 20 -13.20 2.58 1.09
CA ALA A 20 -12.31 2.87 2.21
C ALA A 20 -10.88 3.23 1.77
N ILE A 21 -10.49 2.86 0.55
CA ILE A 21 -9.14 3.07 0.02
C ILE A 21 -9.14 3.63 -1.41
N ASP A 22 -10.22 4.25 -1.85
CA ASP A 22 -10.36 4.73 -3.23
C ASP A 22 -9.60 6.02 -3.54
N SER A 23 -8.94 6.60 -2.54
CA SER A 23 -8.07 7.75 -2.72
C SER A 23 -6.83 7.61 -1.83
N VAL A 24 -5.76 8.32 -2.21
CA VAL A 24 -4.53 8.29 -1.42
C VAL A 24 -4.73 8.90 -0.02
N GLN A 25 -5.60 9.88 0.10
CA GLN A 25 -5.93 10.48 1.39
C GLN A 25 -6.55 9.47 2.34
N LYS A 26 -7.42 8.61 1.84
CA LYS A 26 -8.02 7.52 2.62
C LYS A 26 -7.00 6.41 2.90
N LEU A 27 -6.21 6.04 1.89
CA LEU A 27 -5.17 5.02 2.04
C LEU A 27 -4.17 5.40 3.13
N ALA A 28 -3.81 6.67 3.25
CA ALA A 28 -2.86 7.15 4.25
C ALA A 28 -3.33 6.90 5.69
N ARG A 29 -4.62 6.68 5.91
CA ARG A 29 -5.14 6.34 7.24
C ARG A 29 -4.63 4.99 7.75
N ILE A 30 -4.35 4.06 6.83
CA ILE A 30 -3.85 2.74 7.18
C ILE A 30 -2.38 2.56 6.84
N LYS A 31 -1.85 3.32 5.89
CA LYS A 31 -0.48 3.21 5.40
C LYS A 31 0.40 4.32 5.98
N ARG A 32 1.01 4.03 7.11
CA ARG A 32 1.78 5.02 7.88
C ARG A 32 3.13 5.37 7.27
N GLU A 33 3.61 4.61 6.30
CA GLU A 33 4.85 4.91 5.58
C GLU A 33 4.72 6.19 4.74
N LEU A 34 3.50 6.57 4.36
CA LEU A 34 3.24 7.80 3.62
C LEU A 34 3.21 9.00 4.58
N GLU A 35 4.33 9.71 4.66
CA GLU A 35 4.46 10.89 5.50
C GLU A 35 4.45 12.16 4.64
N ASN A 36 3.79 13.22 5.13
CA ASN A 36 3.82 14.55 4.52
C ASN A 36 3.64 14.54 3.00
N PHE A 37 2.63 13.81 2.52
CA PHE A 37 2.38 13.73 1.09
C PHE A 37 1.57 14.93 0.58
N ARG A 38 1.79 15.23 -0.70
CA ARG A 38 1.06 16.26 -1.42
C ARG A 38 0.57 15.68 -2.74
N VAL A 39 -0.70 15.89 -3.06
CA VAL A 39 -1.27 15.46 -4.34
C VAL A 39 -0.82 16.43 -5.43
N ALA A 40 0.00 15.94 -6.37
CA ALA A 40 0.49 16.72 -7.50
C ALA A 40 -0.50 16.70 -8.66
N ARG A 41 -1.25 15.61 -8.81
CA ARG A 41 -2.24 15.45 -9.88
C ARG A 41 -3.34 14.50 -9.39
N SER A 42 -4.59 14.82 -9.70
CA SER A 42 -5.73 13.97 -9.37
C SER A 42 -6.69 13.90 -10.55
N GLU A 43 -6.95 12.69 -11.02
CA GLU A 43 -7.91 12.38 -12.06
C GLU A 43 -8.74 11.19 -11.58
N THR A 44 -9.84 10.91 -12.26
CA THR A 44 -10.66 9.74 -11.94
C THR A 44 -9.81 8.46 -12.12
N GLY A 45 -9.67 7.70 -11.03
CA GLY A 45 -8.90 6.46 -11.04
C GLY A 45 -7.39 6.61 -10.98
N LEU A 46 -6.87 7.84 -10.86
CA LEU A 46 -5.42 8.07 -10.85
C LEU A 46 -5.06 9.29 -10.03
N GLN A 47 -4.14 9.10 -9.09
CA GLN A 47 -3.53 10.21 -8.35
C GLN A 47 -2.01 10.09 -8.38
N ILE A 48 -1.33 11.22 -8.55
CA ILE A 48 0.12 11.28 -8.44
C ILE A 48 0.45 12.14 -7.22
N ILE A 49 1.27 11.60 -6.34
CA ILE A 49 1.64 12.28 -5.10
C ILE A 49 3.15 12.38 -4.97
N ASP A 50 3.58 13.46 -4.34
CA ASP A 50 4.93 13.60 -3.82
C ASP A 50 4.87 13.32 -2.33
N ALA A 51 5.61 12.34 -1.85
CA ALA A 51 5.53 11.88 -0.49
C ALA A 51 6.92 11.67 0.11
N ARG A 52 6.97 11.74 1.43
CA ARG A 52 8.10 11.26 2.20
C ARG A 52 7.76 9.86 2.66
N PHE A 53 8.47 8.88 2.14
CA PHE A 53 8.23 7.48 2.46
C PHE A 53 9.16 7.02 3.58
N GLY A 54 8.57 6.55 4.68
CA GLY A 54 9.33 6.05 5.83
C GLY A 54 9.64 4.57 5.70
N PHE A 55 10.94 4.26 5.55
CA PHE A 55 11.42 2.87 5.60
C PHE A 55 12.25 2.70 6.88
N ILE A 56 11.62 2.17 7.92
CA ILE A 56 12.22 2.01 9.25
C ILE A 56 12.74 3.37 9.77
N VAL A 57 14.06 3.57 9.81
CA VAL A 57 14.69 4.84 10.25
C VAL A 57 15.10 5.74 9.10
N VAL A 58 14.94 5.27 7.86
CA VAL A 58 15.32 6.02 6.66
C VAL A 58 14.08 6.63 6.03
N ARG A 59 14.21 7.86 5.51
CA ARG A 59 13.13 8.55 4.80
C ARG A 59 13.56 8.79 3.36
N PHE A 60 12.67 8.47 2.43
CA PHE A 60 12.89 8.69 1.00
C PHE A 60 11.87 9.70 0.47
N ASP A 61 12.35 10.72 -0.24
CA ASP A 61 11.45 11.54 -1.05
C ASP A 61 11.12 10.76 -2.31
N THR A 62 9.84 10.59 -2.59
CA THR A 62 9.39 9.74 -3.68
C THR A 62 8.15 10.31 -4.35
N ARG A 63 8.02 10.05 -5.65
CA ARG A 63 6.79 10.31 -6.39
C ARG A 63 6.10 8.98 -6.63
N LEU A 64 4.85 8.90 -6.22
CA LEU A 64 4.06 7.68 -6.28
C LEU A 64 2.83 7.90 -7.16
N ARG A 65 2.41 6.83 -7.84
CA ARG A 65 1.16 6.78 -8.59
C ARG A 65 0.21 5.84 -7.87
N TYR A 66 -0.96 6.36 -7.53
CA TYR A 66 -2.05 5.55 -6.97
C TYR A 66 -3.14 5.38 -8.01
N ALA A 67 -3.21 4.21 -8.61
CA ALA A 67 -4.21 3.85 -9.60
C ALA A 67 -5.29 3.00 -8.96
N THR A 68 -6.54 3.24 -9.32
CA THR A 68 -7.68 2.52 -8.75
C THR A 68 -8.57 1.97 -9.87
N TRP A 69 -9.02 0.72 -9.66
CA TRP A 69 -10.00 0.05 -10.52
C TRP A 69 -11.20 -0.26 -9.65
N PRO A 70 -12.37 0.42 -9.87
CA PRO A 70 -13.51 0.32 -8.96
C PRO A 70 -13.91 -1.09 -8.59
N ASP A 71 -14.05 -1.32 -7.28
CA ASP A 71 -14.46 -2.57 -6.65
C ASP A 71 -13.55 -3.78 -6.95
N ARG A 72 -12.38 -3.57 -7.56
CA ARG A 72 -11.44 -4.65 -7.91
C ARG A 72 -10.11 -4.54 -7.20
N SER A 73 -9.40 -3.44 -7.42
CA SER A 73 -8.05 -3.31 -6.91
C SER A 73 -7.58 -1.87 -6.89
N THR A 74 -6.50 -1.65 -6.13
CA THR A 74 -5.76 -0.39 -6.13
C THR A 74 -4.27 -0.71 -6.16
N GLU A 75 -3.48 0.20 -6.72
CA GLU A 75 -2.04 0.01 -6.86
C GLU A 75 -1.30 1.30 -6.51
N LEU A 76 -0.37 1.20 -5.56
CA LEU A 76 0.55 2.28 -5.22
C LEU A 76 1.93 1.90 -5.73
N LYS A 77 2.46 2.68 -6.68
CA LYS A 77 3.72 2.39 -7.35
C LYS A 77 4.62 3.61 -7.38
N GLN A 78 5.90 3.42 -7.06
CA GLN A 78 6.88 4.49 -7.23
C GLN A 78 7.14 4.71 -8.72
N ILE A 79 7.03 5.97 -9.15
CA ILE A 79 7.38 6.35 -10.52
C ILE A 79 8.66 7.17 -10.57
N LYS A 80 9.09 7.76 -9.46
CA LYS A 80 10.34 8.48 -9.34
C LYS A 80 10.80 8.50 -7.89
N GLY A 81 12.04 8.15 -7.62
CA GLY A 81 12.60 8.16 -6.27
C GLY A 81 13.81 7.27 -6.12
N ARG A 82 14.34 7.21 -4.91
CA ARG A 82 15.59 6.49 -4.61
C ARG A 82 15.43 4.97 -4.52
N MET A 83 14.26 4.49 -4.13
CA MET A 83 14.03 3.04 -4.14
C MET A 83 14.11 2.54 -5.57
N LYS A 84 14.72 1.37 -5.78
CA LYS A 84 14.74 0.77 -7.13
C LYS A 84 13.36 0.33 -7.56
N GLN A 85 12.53 -0.12 -6.60
CA GLN A 85 11.15 -0.51 -6.86
C GLN A 85 10.34 -0.37 -5.59
N TYR A 86 9.15 0.15 -5.73
CA TYR A 86 8.09 0.06 -4.72
C TYR A 86 6.77 -0.19 -5.42
N LEU A 87 6.11 -1.27 -5.05
CA LEU A 87 4.81 -1.64 -5.59
C LEU A 87 3.98 -2.27 -4.48
N CYS A 88 2.81 -1.70 -4.22
CA CYS A 88 1.87 -2.25 -3.26
C CYS A 88 0.49 -2.33 -3.91
N THR A 89 -0.03 -3.54 -4.06
CA THR A 89 -1.32 -3.79 -4.70
C THR A 89 -2.32 -4.32 -3.69
N TYR A 90 -3.53 -3.76 -3.68
CA TYR A 90 -4.65 -4.24 -2.88
C TYR A 90 -5.67 -4.83 -3.83
N THR A 91 -5.93 -6.13 -3.74
CA THR A 91 -6.91 -6.82 -4.58
C THR A 91 -8.09 -7.26 -3.73
N ILE A 92 -9.30 -6.95 -4.20
CA ILE A 92 -10.54 -7.29 -3.50
C ILE A 92 -11.22 -8.43 -4.25
N ARG A 93 -11.45 -9.55 -3.56
CA ARG A 93 -12.09 -10.74 -4.13
C ARG A 93 -13.36 -11.07 -3.36
N GLU A 94 -14.40 -11.50 -4.07
CA GLU A 94 -15.59 -12.06 -3.43
C GLU A 94 -15.41 -13.56 -3.21
N GLU A 95 -15.73 -13.99 -1.99
CA GLU A 95 -15.79 -15.40 -1.62
C GLU A 95 -17.08 -15.69 -0.85
N GLY A 96 -18.11 -16.17 -1.54
CA GLY A 96 -19.41 -16.40 -0.94
C GLY A 96 -20.01 -15.12 -0.36
N SER A 97 -20.31 -15.12 0.94
CA SER A 97 -20.87 -13.96 1.64
C SER A 97 -19.79 -12.99 2.16
N GLU A 98 -18.52 -13.32 1.99
CA GLU A 98 -17.40 -12.54 2.49
C GLU A 98 -16.57 -12.00 1.33
N CYS A 99 -15.77 -10.97 1.62
CA CYS A 99 -14.78 -10.46 0.67
C CYS A 99 -13.38 -10.63 1.26
N GLU A 100 -12.42 -10.95 0.42
CA GLU A 100 -11.02 -11.06 0.80
C GLU A 100 -10.25 -9.90 0.19
N VAL A 101 -9.43 -9.23 1.00
CA VAL A 101 -8.46 -8.25 0.51
C VAL A 101 -7.08 -8.89 0.59
N VAL A 102 -6.38 -8.90 -0.54
CA VAL A 102 -5.03 -9.42 -0.65
C VAL A 102 -4.09 -8.25 -0.90
N ILE A 103 -3.07 -8.11 -0.04
CA ILE A 103 -2.01 -7.12 -0.21
C ILE A 103 -0.77 -7.81 -0.75
N ASP A 104 -0.29 -7.35 -1.89
CA ASP A 104 1.00 -7.77 -2.46
C ASP A 104 1.96 -6.58 -2.39
N LEU A 105 3.07 -6.76 -1.67
CA LEU A 105 4.08 -5.73 -1.48
C LEU A 105 5.41 -6.18 -2.07
N SER A 106 6.04 -5.30 -2.86
CA SER A 106 7.35 -5.53 -3.44
C SER A 106 8.20 -4.28 -3.27
N ILE A 107 9.31 -4.39 -2.56
CA ILE A 107 10.24 -3.28 -2.32
C ILE A 107 11.65 -3.71 -2.69
N LYS A 108 12.35 -2.90 -3.49
CA LYS A 108 13.76 -3.09 -3.79
C LYS A 108 14.52 -1.81 -3.42
N LEU A 109 15.49 -1.96 -2.52
CA LEU A 109 16.31 -0.85 -2.03
C LEU A 109 17.51 -0.59 -2.96
N PRO A 110 18.04 0.66 -2.98
CA PRO A 110 19.07 1.05 -3.93
C PRO A 110 20.49 0.65 -3.58
N TYR A 111 20.76 0.17 -2.36
CA TYR A 111 22.11 0.10 -1.82
C TYR A 111 22.85 -1.22 -2.08
N GLY A 112 22.50 -1.97 -3.14
CA GLY A 112 23.18 -3.20 -3.50
C GLY A 112 23.22 -4.23 -2.36
N PRO A 113 24.41 -4.79 -2.00
CA PRO A 113 24.50 -5.79 -0.92
C PRO A 113 24.01 -5.30 0.43
N VAL A 114 24.24 -4.01 0.75
CA VAL A 114 23.75 -3.41 2.00
C VAL A 114 22.21 -3.33 1.97
N GLY A 115 21.64 -2.94 0.84
CA GLY A 115 20.19 -2.90 0.66
C GLY A 115 19.57 -4.28 0.79
N PHE A 116 20.22 -5.31 0.25
CA PHE A 116 19.77 -6.69 0.40
C PHE A 116 19.75 -7.13 1.86
N LEU A 117 20.81 -6.85 2.61
CA LEU A 117 20.88 -7.19 4.04
C LEU A 117 19.81 -6.45 4.85
N VAL A 118 19.61 -5.17 4.60
CA VAL A 118 18.57 -4.37 5.26
C VAL A 118 17.19 -4.94 4.94
N SER A 119 16.97 -5.36 3.69
CA SER A 119 15.70 -5.98 3.28
C SER A 119 15.42 -7.27 4.04
N LEU A 120 16.41 -8.12 4.24
CA LEU A 120 16.26 -9.35 5.02
C LEU A 120 15.85 -9.07 6.47
N LEU A 121 16.46 -8.06 7.08
CA LEU A 121 16.14 -7.68 8.46
C LEU A 121 14.79 -6.99 8.58
N ALA A 122 14.38 -6.25 7.56
CA ALA A 122 13.14 -5.49 7.56
C ALA A 122 11.90 -6.33 7.21
N LYS A 123 12.08 -7.48 6.55
CA LYS A 123 10.96 -8.29 6.08
C LYS A 123 9.94 -8.65 7.16
N PRO A 124 10.34 -9.14 8.36
CA PRO A 124 9.37 -9.42 9.42
C PRO A 124 8.58 -8.19 9.86
N LEU A 125 9.23 -7.02 9.91
CA LEU A 125 8.57 -5.77 10.29
C LEU A 125 7.51 -5.38 9.26
N TYR A 126 7.81 -5.49 7.97
CA TYR A 126 6.83 -5.20 6.91
C TYR A 126 5.71 -6.22 6.87
N ALA A 127 5.99 -7.49 7.12
CA ALA A 127 4.94 -8.49 7.26
C ALA A 127 3.95 -8.11 8.37
N TRP A 128 4.45 -7.66 9.51
CA TRP A 128 3.62 -7.17 10.60
C TRP A 128 2.83 -5.91 10.20
N ARG A 129 3.47 -4.98 9.48
CA ARG A 129 2.81 -3.74 9.04
C ARG A 129 1.65 -3.98 8.09
N ILE A 130 1.83 -4.85 7.08
CA ILE A 130 0.72 -5.13 6.15
C ILE A 130 -0.41 -5.89 6.84
N GLY A 131 -0.11 -6.77 7.79
CA GLY A 131 -1.12 -7.39 8.64
C GLY A 131 -1.91 -6.36 9.44
N ARG A 132 -1.23 -5.34 9.95
CA ARG A 132 -1.85 -4.24 10.67
C ARG A 132 -2.72 -3.37 9.75
N GLU A 133 -2.26 -3.11 8.51
CA GLU A 133 -3.06 -2.38 7.52
C GLU A 133 -4.40 -3.08 7.28
N LEU A 134 -4.39 -4.40 7.15
CA LEU A 134 -5.60 -5.19 6.97
C LEU A 134 -6.57 -5.04 8.16
N LYS A 135 -6.06 -5.03 9.38
CA LYS A 135 -6.89 -4.80 10.58
C LYS A 135 -7.45 -3.39 10.61
N LEU A 136 -6.64 -2.40 10.27
CA LEU A 136 -7.07 -1.00 10.24
C LEU A 136 -8.12 -0.76 9.15
N LEU A 137 -8.00 -1.45 8.02
CA LEU A 137 -8.98 -1.37 6.94
C LEU A 137 -10.38 -1.77 7.43
N ASP A 138 -10.47 -2.82 8.23
CA ASP A 138 -11.76 -3.22 8.84
C ASP A 138 -12.36 -2.10 9.68
N LYS A 139 -11.54 -1.39 10.45
CA LYS A 139 -11.99 -0.31 11.34
C LYS A 139 -12.47 0.92 10.58
N ILE A 140 -11.86 1.25 9.45
CA ILE A 140 -12.23 2.44 8.67
C ILE A 140 -13.31 2.17 7.63
N THR A 141 -13.63 0.92 7.37
CA THR A 141 -14.66 0.56 6.39
C THR A 141 -16.04 0.86 6.95
N VAL A 142 -16.82 1.62 6.20
CA VAL A 142 -18.20 1.97 6.57
C VAL A 142 -19.12 0.82 6.19
N LYS A 143 -19.95 0.43 7.14
CA LYS A 143 -20.94 -0.63 6.93
C LYS A 143 -22.25 -0.04 6.38
#